data_44656abf305121f3c184190a431f1fb6
#
_entry.id   44656abf305121f3c184190a431f1fb6
#
_cell.length_a   1.000
_cell.length_b   1.000
_cell.length_c   1.000
_cell.angle_alpha   90.00
_cell.angle_beta   90.00
_cell.angle_gamma   90.00
#
_symmetry.space_group_name_H-M   'P 1'
#
loop_
_entity.id
_entity.type
_entity.pdbx_description
1 polymer ?
#
loop_
_entity_poly.entity_id
_entity_poly.type
_entity_poly.pdbx_seq_one_letter_code
_entity_poly.pdbx_strand_id
1 'polypeptide(L)'
;MTSSLVGSEMCIRDRYLGTPVDALNHALVRIRGSYALAVMFKDYPGEIYAARKDSPMIIGVTGGESYLASDVPAILKYTRNVYYIGNMELARLTKGAVAFYNLDGEEIQKEMKTIEWDAEAAEKSGYEHFMLKEIHEQPKVIKDTINSVLTDGNISFESVGLSDEDMKNIQQVYIVACGSAYHVGMVAQYVIEELTSLSVRVELASEFRYRQMKLAKNSLAIIISQSGETADSLAALRLCKEKGVKTLGIVNVVGSSIAREADNVFYTLAGPEISVATTKAYSCQLVAAYLLAMQFAKARGEISDERFAQLVEEINTIPEKIEKILEDKERLQWFASKVVNIKDAFFIGRGIDYAVGMEGSLKLKEISYIHSEAYAAGELKHGPISLIEDGTVVFSVVTQSALYEKTISNMVEVKSRGAKLFGLTAYGNYAMEDVADFTVYTPRIDNLFAASLSVVPLQLLSYYVSVGKGYDVDKPRNLAKSVTVE
;
A
#
# COMPACT_ATOMS: atom_id res chain seq x y z
N MET A 1 17.05 -15.38 11.41
CA MET A 1 17.44 -16.23 10.25
C MET A 1 18.78 -15.79 9.67
N THR A 2 19.81 -15.75 10.47
CA THR A 2 21.15 -15.27 10.05
C THR A 2 22.24 -16.32 10.21
N SER A 3 21.88 -17.54 10.61
CA SER A 3 22.87 -18.59 10.90
C SER A 3 23.31 -19.42 9.69
N SER A 4 22.67 -19.32 8.54
CA SER A 4 23.03 -20.11 7.36
C SER A 4 24.08 -19.46 6.45
N LEU A 5 24.33 -18.16 6.61
CA LEU A 5 25.27 -17.39 5.78
C LEU A 5 26.72 -17.48 6.27
N VAL A 6 26.94 -17.65 7.58
CA VAL A 6 28.28 -17.72 8.18
C VAL A 6 29.09 -18.89 7.63
N GLY A 7 28.45 -20.03 7.33
CA GLY A 7 29.11 -21.18 6.72
C GLY A 7 29.49 -21.00 5.24
N SER A 8 28.76 -20.21 4.50
CA SER A 8 29.05 -19.95 3.08
C SER A 8 30.17 -18.89 2.90
N GLU A 9 30.30 -17.94 3.81
CA GLU A 9 31.39 -16.93 3.79
C GLU A 9 32.75 -17.56 3.99
N MET A 10 32.90 -18.50 4.94
CA MET A 10 34.13 -19.24 5.12
C MET A 10 34.48 -20.10 3.89
N CYS A 11 33.50 -20.69 3.23
CA CYS A 11 33.72 -21.48 2.01
C CYS A 11 34.12 -20.64 0.79
N ILE A 12 33.71 -19.38 0.71
CA ILE A 12 34.09 -18.47 -0.38
C ILE A 12 35.57 -18.06 -0.23
N ARG A 13 35.99 -17.71 0.98
CA ARG A 13 37.32 -17.22 1.28
C ARG A 13 38.42 -18.28 1.06
N ASP A 14 38.18 -19.52 1.48
CA ASP A 14 39.23 -20.58 1.47
C ASP A 14 39.40 -21.25 0.10
N ARG A 15 38.56 -20.95 -0.88
CA ARG A 15 38.53 -21.60 -2.19
C ARG A 15 38.82 -20.71 -3.38
N TYR A 16 38.88 -19.38 -3.18
CA TYR A 16 39.04 -18.47 -4.30
C TYR A 16 40.20 -17.48 -4.09
N LEU A 17 41.18 -17.53 -5.01
CA LEU A 17 42.39 -16.73 -4.97
C LEU A 17 42.33 -15.40 -5.77
N GLY A 18 41.11 -14.99 -6.17
CA GLY A 18 40.88 -13.76 -6.94
C GLY A 18 40.61 -12.53 -6.07
N THR A 19 40.11 -11.46 -6.71
CA THR A 19 39.68 -10.24 -6.03
C THR A 19 38.39 -10.48 -5.23
N PRO A 20 38.04 -9.61 -4.25
CA PRO A 20 36.74 -9.66 -3.57
C PRO A 20 35.54 -9.65 -4.51
N VAL A 21 35.61 -8.89 -5.63
CA VAL A 21 34.58 -8.83 -6.64
C VAL A 21 34.40 -10.20 -7.30
N ASP A 22 35.49 -10.83 -7.73
CA ASP A 22 35.44 -12.16 -8.37
C ASP A 22 34.90 -13.22 -7.40
N ALA A 23 35.39 -13.20 -6.16
CA ALA A 23 34.94 -14.16 -5.13
C ALA A 23 33.44 -14.03 -4.86
N LEU A 24 32.93 -12.81 -4.76
CA LEU A 24 31.51 -12.55 -4.56
C LEU A 24 30.68 -12.95 -5.79
N ASN A 25 31.10 -12.60 -6.99
CA ASN A 25 30.39 -12.99 -8.21
C ASN A 25 30.27 -14.50 -8.35
N HIS A 26 31.34 -15.25 -8.01
CA HIS A 26 31.31 -16.70 -7.96
C HIS A 26 30.33 -17.26 -6.91
N ALA A 27 30.14 -16.55 -5.79
CA ALA A 27 29.16 -16.94 -4.77
C ALA A 27 27.74 -16.62 -5.18
N LEU A 28 27.51 -15.41 -5.73
CA LEU A 28 26.19 -14.89 -6.08
C LEU A 28 25.45 -15.81 -7.08
N VAL A 29 26.14 -16.38 -8.06
CA VAL A 29 25.55 -17.33 -9.03
C VAL A 29 25.10 -18.66 -8.39
N ARG A 30 25.58 -18.98 -7.18
CA ARG A 30 25.25 -20.22 -6.46
C ARG A 30 24.17 -20.01 -5.40
N ILE A 31 24.00 -18.77 -4.90
CA ILE A 31 22.99 -18.44 -3.90
C ILE A 31 21.62 -18.46 -4.58
N ARG A 32 20.70 -19.22 -3.99
CA ARG A 32 19.31 -19.31 -4.45
C ARG A 32 18.41 -18.45 -3.57
N GLY A 33 17.29 -17.98 -4.14
CA GLY A 33 16.33 -17.13 -3.44
C GLY A 33 16.71 -15.64 -3.48
N SER A 34 15.96 -14.84 -2.76
CA SER A 34 16.15 -13.39 -2.64
C SER A 34 17.19 -13.07 -1.57
N TYR A 35 18.04 -12.09 -1.82
CA TYR A 35 19.05 -11.64 -0.86
C TYR A 35 19.42 -10.17 -1.03
N ALA A 36 19.89 -9.57 0.05
CA ALA A 36 20.59 -8.30 0.11
C ALA A 36 21.81 -8.50 1.04
N LEU A 37 23.00 -8.46 0.49
CA LEU A 37 24.23 -8.78 1.20
C LEU A 37 25.10 -7.55 1.38
N ALA A 38 25.68 -7.41 2.58
CA ALA A 38 26.78 -6.49 2.87
C ALA A 38 27.94 -7.32 3.42
N VAL A 39 29.08 -7.32 2.73
CA VAL A 39 30.22 -8.17 3.03
C VAL A 39 31.46 -7.32 3.29
N MET A 40 32.17 -7.64 4.34
CA MET A 40 33.47 -7.04 4.67
C MET A 40 34.55 -8.12 4.63
N PHE A 41 35.69 -7.81 4.03
CA PHE A 41 36.85 -8.70 4.00
C PHE A 41 37.93 -8.20 4.92
N LYS A 42 38.52 -9.10 5.70
CA LYS A 42 39.57 -8.76 6.66
C LYS A 42 40.79 -8.10 5.99
N ASP A 43 41.14 -8.57 4.81
CA ASP A 43 42.31 -8.13 4.06
C ASP A 43 42.06 -6.85 3.22
N TYR A 44 40.82 -6.32 3.24
CA TYR A 44 40.39 -5.11 2.56
C TYR A 44 39.68 -4.17 3.54
N PRO A 45 40.42 -3.65 4.54
CA PRO A 45 39.83 -2.77 5.56
C PRO A 45 39.37 -1.46 4.94
N GLY A 46 38.18 -1.00 5.34
CA GLY A 46 37.59 0.26 4.83
C GLY A 46 36.76 0.07 3.55
N GLU A 47 36.56 -1.15 3.10
CA GLU A 47 35.68 -1.49 1.97
C GLU A 47 34.49 -2.31 2.44
N ILE A 48 33.28 -2.00 1.92
CA ILE A 48 32.08 -2.79 2.06
C ILE A 48 31.63 -3.19 0.66
N TYR A 49 31.39 -4.46 0.46
CA TYR A 49 30.85 -4.99 -0.79
C TYR A 49 29.38 -5.32 -0.61
N ALA A 50 28.56 -4.83 -1.52
CA ALA A 50 27.11 -4.98 -1.46
C ALA A 50 26.59 -5.64 -2.73
N ALA A 51 25.69 -6.60 -2.58
CA ALA A 51 25.03 -7.25 -3.72
C ALA A 51 23.58 -7.60 -3.37
N ARG A 52 22.71 -7.60 -4.38
CA ARG A 52 21.31 -7.95 -4.17
C ARG A 52 20.76 -8.84 -5.30
N LYS A 53 19.74 -9.60 -4.93
CA LYS A 53 18.83 -10.27 -5.86
C LYS A 53 17.43 -10.24 -5.28
N ASP A 54 16.48 -9.62 -5.99
CA ASP A 54 15.07 -9.50 -5.66
C ASP A 54 14.74 -8.81 -4.31
N SER A 55 15.69 -8.69 -3.37
CA SER A 55 15.56 -7.87 -2.15
C SER A 55 16.00 -6.43 -2.43
N PRO A 56 15.33 -5.39 -1.87
CA PRO A 56 15.70 -4.00 -2.12
C PRO A 56 17.02 -3.64 -1.47
N MET A 57 17.79 -2.78 -2.14
CA MET A 57 19.01 -2.20 -1.63
C MET A 57 19.32 -0.90 -2.36
N ILE A 58 19.65 0.12 -1.60
CA ILE A 58 20.09 1.42 -2.11
C ILE A 58 21.43 1.82 -1.48
N ILE A 59 22.18 2.62 -2.19
CA ILE A 59 23.47 3.14 -1.76
C ILE A 59 23.39 4.66 -1.77
N GLY A 60 23.60 5.29 -0.60
CA GLY A 60 23.72 6.73 -0.46
C GLY A 60 25.17 7.16 -0.41
N VAL A 61 25.49 8.32 -0.96
CA VAL A 61 26.83 8.89 -0.92
C VAL A 61 26.81 10.36 -0.52
N THR A 62 27.84 10.75 0.24
CA THR A 62 28.18 12.15 0.52
C THR A 62 29.64 12.41 0.11
N GLY A 63 30.14 13.62 0.24
CA GLY A 63 31.55 13.94 -0.04
C GLY A 63 32.58 13.23 0.85
N GLY A 64 32.17 12.43 1.84
CA GLY A 64 33.08 11.76 2.77
C GLY A 64 32.61 10.43 3.33
N GLU A 65 31.36 10.03 3.05
CA GLU A 65 30.76 8.82 3.61
C GLU A 65 29.87 8.12 2.59
N SER A 66 29.77 6.79 2.71
CA SER A 66 28.87 5.96 1.91
C SER A 66 27.96 5.18 2.84
N TYR A 67 26.69 5.05 2.46
CA TYR A 67 25.62 4.44 3.23
C TYR A 67 24.97 3.31 2.46
N LEU A 68 24.56 2.28 3.16
CA LEU A 68 23.83 1.14 2.62
C LEU A 68 22.53 0.95 3.39
N ALA A 69 21.42 0.85 2.69
CA ALA A 69 20.11 0.61 3.29
C ALA A 69 19.19 -0.21 2.38
N SER A 70 18.12 -0.73 2.97
CA SER A 70 17.04 -1.41 2.23
C SER A 70 16.13 -0.40 1.51
N ASP A 71 15.95 0.79 2.07
CA ASP A 71 15.01 1.79 1.60
C ASP A 71 15.51 3.24 1.75
N VAL A 72 14.85 4.15 1.05
CA VAL A 72 15.18 5.59 1.06
C VAL A 72 15.01 6.24 2.44
N PRO A 73 13.92 6.02 3.20
CA PRO A 73 13.73 6.65 4.50
C PRO A 73 14.89 6.43 5.47
N ALA A 74 15.52 5.24 5.42
CA ALA A 74 16.60 4.90 6.33
C ALA A 74 17.87 5.76 6.18
N ILE A 75 18.13 6.31 4.97
CA ILE A 75 19.33 7.13 4.70
C ILE A 75 19.03 8.59 4.45
N LEU A 76 17.75 8.98 4.36
CA LEU A 76 17.35 10.33 3.95
C LEU A 76 17.92 11.44 4.87
N LYS A 77 18.09 11.14 6.16
CA LYS A 77 18.71 12.07 7.14
C LYS A 77 20.21 12.29 6.90
N TYR A 78 20.86 11.44 6.14
CA TYR A 78 22.31 11.54 5.86
C TYR A 78 22.58 12.07 4.45
N THR A 79 21.84 11.61 3.46
CA THR A 79 21.98 12.03 2.07
C THR A 79 20.70 11.85 1.27
N ARG A 80 20.51 12.71 0.27
CA ARG A 80 19.46 12.57 -0.76
C ARG A 80 19.99 11.97 -2.06
N ASN A 81 21.30 11.84 -2.18
CA ASN A 81 21.96 11.32 -3.38
C ASN A 81 22.09 9.81 -3.26
N VAL A 82 21.39 9.06 -4.11
CA VAL A 82 21.30 7.61 -4.04
C VAL A 82 21.58 6.95 -5.38
N TYR A 83 22.09 5.73 -5.29
CA TYR A 83 22.19 4.80 -6.41
C TYR A 83 21.29 3.59 -6.14
N TYR A 84 20.57 3.17 -7.17
CA TYR A 84 19.81 1.93 -7.15
C TYR A 84 20.65 0.81 -7.77
N ILE A 85 21.00 -0.19 -6.95
CA ILE A 85 21.71 -1.38 -7.40
C ILE A 85 20.73 -2.36 -8.06
N GLY A 86 21.08 -2.89 -9.22
CA GLY A 86 20.28 -3.88 -9.96
C GLY A 86 20.39 -5.29 -9.38
N ASN A 87 19.56 -6.20 -9.89
CA ASN A 87 19.66 -7.62 -9.54
C ASN A 87 20.98 -8.21 -10.04
N MET A 88 21.65 -8.99 -9.20
CA MET A 88 22.93 -9.63 -9.52
C MET A 88 24.06 -8.64 -9.86
N GLU A 89 23.91 -7.37 -9.52
CA GLU A 89 24.99 -6.39 -9.54
C GLU A 89 25.69 -6.34 -8.18
N LEU A 90 26.96 -5.95 -8.20
CA LEU A 90 27.79 -5.78 -7.02
C LEU A 90 28.25 -4.32 -6.93
N ALA A 91 28.27 -3.78 -5.72
CA ALA A 91 28.84 -2.48 -5.45
C ALA A 91 29.99 -2.59 -4.43
N ARG A 92 31.07 -1.86 -4.66
CA ARG A 92 32.17 -1.66 -3.71
C ARG A 92 32.06 -0.25 -3.15
N LEU A 93 31.77 -0.14 -1.87
CA LEU A 93 31.66 1.12 -1.13
C LEU A 93 33.00 1.39 -0.44
N THR A 94 33.48 2.61 -0.59
CA THR A 94 34.61 3.16 0.14
C THR A 94 34.18 4.48 0.78
N LYS A 95 35.09 5.20 1.43
CA LYS A 95 34.80 6.45 2.07
C LYS A 95 34.38 7.52 1.05
N GLY A 96 33.07 7.75 0.91
CA GLY A 96 32.50 8.77 0.01
C GLY A 96 32.51 8.40 -1.47
N ALA A 97 32.82 7.15 -1.84
CA ALA A 97 32.81 6.69 -3.22
C ALA A 97 32.22 5.29 -3.36
N VAL A 98 31.66 5.00 -4.52
CA VAL A 98 31.10 3.70 -4.85
C VAL A 98 31.48 3.33 -6.31
N ALA A 99 31.85 2.07 -6.54
CA ALA A 99 32.03 1.47 -7.84
C ALA A 99 31.08 0.29 -8.01
N PHE A 100 30.52 0.12 -9.19
CA PHE A 100 29.53 -0.93 -9.50
C PHE A 100 30.12 -1.93 -10.49
N TYR A 101 29.73 -3.20 -10.34
CA TYR A 101 30.23 -4.30 -11.18
C TYR A 101 29.07 -5.19 -11.62
N ASN A 102 29.17 -5.74 -12.83
CA ASN A 102 28.31 -6.80 -13.29
C ASN A 102 28.81 -8.19 -12.79
N LEU A 103 28.12 -9.26 -13.12
CA LEU A 103 28.52 -10.64 -12.75
C LEU A 103 29.83 -11.12 -13.38
N ASP A 104 30.27 -10.49 -14.46
CA ASP A 104 31.54 -10.81 -15.12
C ASP A 104 32.72 -10.05 -14.47
N GLY A 105 32.45 -9.21 -13.47
CA GLY A 105 33.44 -8.40 -12.75
C GLY A 105 33.82 -7.10 -13.48
N GLU A 106 33.13 -6.77 -14.55
CA GLU A 106 33.37 -5.52 -15.29
C GLU A 106 32.72 -4.35 -14.55
N GLU A 107 33.43 -3.24 -14.45
CA GLU A 107 32.91 -2.02 -13.86
C GLU A 107 31.82 -1.39 -14.76
N ILE A 108 30.68 -1.10 -14.17
CA ILE A 108 29.53 -0.48 -14.83
C ILE A 108 29.24 0.92 -14.27
N GLN A 109 28.74 1.81 -15.10
CA GLN A 109 28.33 3.14 -14.66
C GLN A 109 26.87 3.14 -14.22
N LYS A 110 26.59 3.83 -13.13
CA LYS A 110 25.24 4.05 -12.59
C LYS A 110 24.93 5.53 -12.49
N GLU A 111 23.71 5.88 -12.81
CA GLU A 111 23.21 7.24 -12.63
C GLU A 111 22.86 7.48 -11.16
N MET A 112 23.37 8.55 -10.59
CA MET A 112 22.99 9.01 -9.27
C MET A 112 21.63 9.73 -9.35
N LYS A 113 20.71 9.36 -8.47
CA LYS A 113 19.41 10.01 -8.36
C LYS A 113 19.33 10.82 -7.08
N THR A 114 18.79 12.03 -7.19
CA THR A 114 18.51 12.87 -6.02
C THR A 114 17.06 12.64 -5.59
N ILE A 115 16.87 12.31 -4.32
CA ILE A 115 15.55 12.13 -3.72
C ILE A 115 14.99 13.51 -3.38
N GLU A 116 13.84 13.84 -3.91
CA GLU A 116 13.18 15.14 -3.70
C GLU A 116 12.42 15.23 -2.37
N TRP A 117 12.26 14.12 -1.64
CA TRP A 117 11.58 14.13 -0.36
C TRP A 117 12.28 15.02 0.64
N ASP A 118 11.50 15.82 1.39
CA ASP A 118 12.03 16.63 2.47
C ASP A 118 12.48 15.74 3.64
N ALA A 119 13.66 16.04 4.21
CA ALA A 119 14.17 15.35 5.39
C ALA A 119 13.25 15.57 6.60
N GLU A 120 12.64 16.77 6.73
CA GLU A 120 11.66 17.06 7.79
C GLU A 120 10.40 16.19 7.67
N ALA A 121 10.05 15.76 6.46
CA ALA A 121 8.93 14.84 6.25
C ALA A 121 9.17 13.45 6.89
N ALA A 122 10.42 13.06 7.10
CA ALA A 122 10.80 11.83 7.79
C ALA A 122 10.91 12.00 9.33
N GLU A 123 10.49 13.14 9.88
CA GLU A 123 10.44 13.40 11.33
C GLU A 123 9.01 13.32 11.85
N LYS A 124 8.85 13.12 13.17
CA LYS A 124 7.51 13.02 13.81
C LYS A 124 6.75 14.35 13.87
N SER A 125 7.39 15.48 13.66
CA SER A 125 6.79 16.83 13.60
C SER A 125 5.83 17.13 14.77
N GLY A 126 6.20 16.70 16.00
CA GLY A 126 5.40 16.91 17.21
C GLY A 126 4.33 15.85 17.51
N TYR A 127 4.11 14.90 16.64
CA TYR A 127 3.24 13.74 16.90
C TYR A 127 3.96 12.69 17.76
N GLU A 128 3.22 11.96 18.55
CA GLU A 128 3.76 10.89 19.39
C GLU A 128 4.34 9.74 18.55
N HIS A 129 3.63 9.39 17.46
CA HIS A 129 3.97 8.29 16.55
C HIS A 129 3.93 8.73 15.09
N PHE A 130 4.71 8.08 14.22
CA PHE A 130 4.66 8.29 12.78
C PHE A 130 3.28 7.97 12.21
N MET A 131 2.66 6.87 12.64
CA MET A 131 1.33 6.49 12.17
C MET A 131 0.30 7.61 12.39
N LEU A 132 0.30 8.26 13.55
CA LEU A 132 -0.63 9.35 13.82
C LEU A 132 -0.35 10.56 12.92
N LYS A 133 0.93 10.93 12.74
CA LYS A 133 1.34 11.97 11.79
C LYS A 133 0.84 11.65 10.38
N GLU A 134 1.09 10.43 9.91
CA GLU A 134 0.74 9.97 8.56
C GLU A 134 -0.78 9.96 8.34
N ILE A 135 -1.58 9.63 9.37
CA ILE A 135 -3.04 9.78 9.32
C ILE A 135 -3.42 11.25 9.14
N HIS A 136 -2.75 12.20 9.83
CA HIS A 136 -3.03 13.63 9.72
C HIS A 136 -2.47 14.27 8.44
N GLU A 137 -1.52 13.65 7.78
CA GLU A 137 -0.99 14.10 6.48
C GLU A 137 -1.91 13.77 5.30
N GLN A 138 -2.89 12.89 5.46
CA GLN A 138 -3.77 12.43 4.37
C GLN A 138 -4.40 13.58 3.58
N PRO A 139 -4.96 14.65 4.18
CA PRO A 139 -5.54 15.75 3.40
C PRO A 139 -4.55 16.35 2.41
N LYS A 140 -3.33 16.62 2.86
CA LYS A 140 -2.29 17.21 2.02
C LYS A 140 -1.87 16.26 0.87
N VAL A 141 -1.50 15.02 1.21
CA VAL A 141 -0.96 14.09 0.20
C VAL A 141 -2.01 13.61 -0.79
N ILE A 142 -3.28 13.54 -0.39
CA ILE A 142 -4.41 13.30 -1.30
C ILE A 142 -4.54 14.45 -2.31
N LYS A 143 -4.47 15.69 -1.85
CA LYS A 143 -4.49 16.86 -2.72
C LYS A 143 -3.31 16.83 -3.72
N ASP A 144 -2.11 16.48 -3.24
CA ASP A 144 -0.93 16.36 -4.09
C ASP A 144 -1.12 15.25 -5.15
N THR A 145 -1.72 14.11 -4.77
CA THR A 145 -2.06 13.01 -5.69
C THR A 145 -3.07 13.45 -6.74
N ILE A 146 -4.16 14.15 -6.34
CA ILE A 146 -5.16 14.66 -7.27
C ILE A 146 -4.53 15.61 -8.29
N ASN A 147 -3.75 16.58 -7.81
CA ASN A 147 -3.15 17.62 -8.64
C ASN A 147 -2.05 17.08 -9.59
N SER A 148 -1.56 15.87 -9.37
CA SER A 148 -0.55 15.25 -10.25
C SER A 148 -1.06 14.96 -11.67
N VAL A 149 -2.38 14.75 -11.82
CA VAL A 149 -3.02 14.41 -13.10
C VAL A 149 -4.29 15.21 -13.37
N LEU A 150 -4.81 15.98 -12.41
CA LEU A 150 -6.00 16.82 -12.56
C LEU A 150 -5.57 18.29 -12.63
N THR A 151 -5.84 18.94 -13.76
CA THR A 151 -5.56 20.36 -14.00
C THR A 151 -6.74 21.00 -14.73
N ASP A 152 -7.24 22.12 -14.22
CA ASP A 152 -8.35 22.90 -14.81
C ASP A 152 -9.60 22.03 -15.12
N GLY A 153 -9.93 21.12 -14.20
CA GLY A 153 -11.09 20.22 -14.35
C GLY A 153 -10.89 19.05 -15.32
N ASN A 154 -9.70 18.89 -15.89
CA ASN A 154 -9.38 17.82 -16.82
C ASN A 154 -8.36 16.85 -16.21
N ILE A 155 -8.61 15.57 -16.36
CA ILE A 155 -7.67 14.51 -15.98
C ILE A 155 -6.84 14.16 -17.20
N SER A 156 -5.50 14.07 -17.03
CA SER A 156 -4.58 13.63 -18.09
C SER A 156 -3.59 12.62 -17.52
N PHE A 157 -3.49 11.47 -18.18
CA PHE A 157 -2.52 10.42 -17.89
C PHE A 157 -1.34 10.40 -18.86
N GLU A 158 -1.09 11.48 -19.60
CA GLU A 158 0.06 11.60 -20.52
C GLU A 158 1.39 11.45 -19.77
N SER A 159 1.52 12.07 -18.60
CA SER A 159 2.71 11.93 -17.73
C SER A 159 2.90 10.51 -17.20
N VAL A 160 1.84 9.73 -17.13
CA VAL A 160 1.85 8.32 -16.74
C VAL A 160 2.18 7.41 -17.94
N GLY A 161 2.07 7.93 -19.16
CA GLY A 161 2.31 7.18 -20.40
C GLY A 161 1.11 6.34 -20.87
N LEU A 162 -0.09 6.58 -20.31
CA LEU A 162 -1.32 5.88 -20.68
C LEU A 162 -2.26 6.85 -21.40
N SER A 163 -2.37 6.70 -22.71
CA SER A 163 -3.19 7.57 -23.56
C SER A 163 -4.68 7.21 -23.53
N ASP A 164 -5.54 8.16 -23.91
CA ASP A 164 -6.97 7.90 -24.08
C ASP A 164 -7.26 6.80 -25.12
N GLU A 165 -6.42 6.68 -26.16
CA GLU A 165 -6.52 5.61 -27.16
C GLU A 165 -6.21 4.24 -26.54
N ASP A 166 -5.19 4.16 -25.68
CA ASP A 166 -4.93 2.95 -24.91
C ASP A 166 -6.14 2.56 -24.07
N MET A 167 -6.73 3.54 -23.34
CA MET A 167 -7.89 3.32 -22.46
C MET A 167 -9.12 2.83 -23.22
N LYS A 168 -9.36 3.33 -24.45
CA LYS A 168 -10.45 2.86 -25.32
C LYS A 168 -10.27 1.41 -25.75
N ASN A 169 -9.03 1.00 -26.00
CA ASN A 169 -8.73 -0.33 -26.50
C ASN A 169 -8.69 -1.41 -25.43
N ILE A 170 -8.57 -1.06 -24.15
CA ILE A 170 -8.59 -2.01 -23.04
C ILE A 170 -9.99 -2.59 -22.89
N GLN A 171 -10.07 -3.92 -22.79
CA GLN A 171 -11.32 -4.68 -22.64
C GLN A 171 -11.47 -5.32 -21.27
N GLN A 172 -10.37 -5.53 -20.57
CA GLN A 172 -10.35 -6.13 -19.24
C GLN A 172 -9.23 -5.54 -18.40
N VAL A 173 -9.50 -5.38 -17.13
CA VAL A 173 -8.52 -4.90 -16.12
C VAL A 173 -8.25 -6.01 -15.10
N TYR A 174 -6.98 -6.29 -14.85
CA TYR A 174 -6.52 -7.08 -13.71
C TYR A 174 -5.87 -6.14 -12.69
N ILE A 175 -6.33 -6.16 -11.46
CA ILE A 175 -5.69 -5.43 -10.36
C ILE A 175 -5.02 -6.47 -9.47
N VAL A 176 -3.69 -6.37 -9.33
CA VAL A 176 -2.91 -7.39 -8.62
C VAL A 176 -2.11 -6.70 -7.53
N ALA A 177 -2.29 -7.13 -6.29
CA ALA A 177 -1.68 -6.49 -5.13
C ALA A 177 -1.64 -7.41 -3.90
N CYS A 178 -1.02 -6.95 -2.81
CA CYS A 178 -0.96 -7.60 -1.50
C CYS A 178 -1.49 -6.67 -0.41
N GLY A 179 -2.07 -7.25 0.65
CA GLY A 179 -2.46 -6.53 1.88
C GLY A 179 -3.39 -5.34 1.61
N SER A 180 -3.08 -4.18 2.19
CA SER A 180 -3.88 -2.95 2.01
C SER A 180 -4.05 -2.55 0.56
N ALA A 181 -3.03 -2.72 -0.28
CA ALA A 181 -3.13 -2.43 -1.71
C ALA A 181 -4.12 -3.37 -2.45
N TYR A 182 -4.29 -4.61 -1.99
CA TYR A 182 -5.34 -5.49 -2.48
C TYR A 182 -6.74 -4.96 -2.13
N HIS A 183 -6.92 -4.41 -0.91
CA HIS A 183 -8.19 -3.78 -0.52
C HIS A 183 -8.49 -2.52 -1.34
N VAL A 184 -7.45 -1.74 -1.72
CA VAL A 184 -7.62 -0.67 -2.73
C VAL A 184 -8.13 -1.23 -4.04
N GLY A 185 -7.56 -2.34 -4.51
CA GLY A 185 -8.01 -3.02 -5.72
C GLY A 185 -9.48 -3.42 -5.66
N MET A 186 -9.96 -3.90 -4.52
CA MET A 186 -11.37 -4.24 -4.32
C MET A 186 -12.30 -3.01 -4.42
N VAL A 187 -11.90 -1.87 -3.85
CA VAL A 187 -12.65 -0.61 -4.02
C VAL A 187 -12.61 -0.17 -5.49
N ALA A 188 -11.42 -0.20 -6.11
CA ALA A 188 -11.22 0.17 -7.50
C ALA A 188 -12.10 -0.63 -8.47
N GLN A 189 -12.28 -1.93 -8.20
CA GLN A 189 -13.18 -2.79 -8.98
C GLN A 189 -14.60 -2.20 -9.03
N TYR A 190 -15.20 -1.91 -7.88
CA TYR A 190 -16.54 -1.35 -7.82
C TYR A 190 -16.63 -0.01 -8.57
N VAL A 191 -15.63 0.86 -8.38
CA VAL A 191 -15.64 2.19 -9.00
C VAL A 191 -15.48 2.11 -10.52
N ILE A 192 -14.57 1.28 -11.02
CA ILE A 192 -14.35 1.10 -12.47
C ILE A 192 -15.58 0.44 -13.12
N GLU A 193 -16.12 -0.62 -12.52
CA GLU A 193 -17.27 -1.34 -13.06
C GLU A 193 -18.58 -0.51 -12.99
N GLU A 194 -18.70 0.45 -12.06
CA GLU A 194 -19.85 1.36 -12.01
C GLU A 194 -19.77 2.47 -13.07
N LEU A 195 -18.54 2.96 -13.34
CA LEU A 195 -18.34 4.05 -14.29
C LEU A 195 -18.14 3.58 -15.74
N THR A 196 -17.81 2.31 -15.94
CA THR A 196 -17.44 1.77 -17.25
C THR A 196 -18.04 0.37 -17.49
N SER A 197 -18.03 -0.06 -18.74
CA SER A 197 -18.37 -1.43 -19.14
C SER A 197 -17.19 -2.43 -18.98
N LEU A 198 -16.08 -2.01 -18.37
CA LEU A 198 -14.91 -2.86 -18.18
C LEU A 198 -15.18 -3.96 -17.15
N SER A 199 -14.75 -5.18 -17.46
CA SER A 199 -14.67 -6.24 -16.45
C SER A 199 -13.36 -6.11 -15.67
N VAL A 200 -13.45 -6.08 -14.36
CA VAL A 200 -12.30 -5.96 -13.47
C VAL A 200 -12.12 -7.21 -12.64
N ARG A 201 -10.91 -7.71 -12.55
CA ARG A 201 -10.54 -8.83 -11.66
C ARG A 201 -9.49 -8.35 -10.66
N VAL A 202 -9.77 -8.58 -9.39
CA VAL A 202 -8.83 -8.26 -8.31
C VAL A 202 -8.25 -9.55 -7.77
N GLU A 203 -6.94 -9.65 -7.75
CA GLU A 203 -6.22 -10.88 -7.43
C GLU A 203 -5.13 -10.60 -6.38
N LEU A 204 -4.96 -11.50 -5.42
CA LEU A 204 -3.81 -11.50 -4.54
C LEU A 204 -2.55 -11.85 -5.34
N ALA A 205 -1.51 -11.04 -5.25
CA ALA A 205 -0.30 -11.25 -6.04
C ALA A 205 0.39 -12.58 -5.73
N SER A 206 0.36 -13.02 -4.47
CA SER A 206 0.87 -14.32 -4.03
C SER A 206 0.19 -15.51 -4.70
N GLU A 207 -1.10 -15.39 -5.04
CA GLU A 207 -1.87 -16.43 -5.71
C GLU A 207 -1.79 -16.28 -7.24
N PHE A 208 -1.86 -15.05 -7.72
CA PHE A 208 -1.85 -14.74 -9.15
C PHE A 208 -0.62 -15.30 -9.86
N ARG A 209 0.56 -15.14 -9.27
CA ARG A 209 1.85 -15.55 -9.87
C ARG A 209 1.97 -17.06 -10.12
N TYR A 210 1.23 -17.88 -9.39
CA TYR A 210 1.27 -19.35 -9.53
C TYR A 210 0.12 -19.93 -10.34
N ARG A 211 -0.89 -19.12 -10.65
CA ARG A 211 -2.03 -19.58 -11.45
C ARG A 211 -1.69 -19.59 -12.94
N GLN A 212 -2.03 -20.70 -13.60
CA GLN A 212 -1.93 -20.82 -15.06
C GLN A 212 -3.15 -20.18 -15.72
N MET A 213 -3.17 -18.85 -15.78
CA MET A 213 -4.26 -18.10 -16.42
C MET A 213 -3.91 -17.72 -17.86
N LYS A 214 -4.93 -17.78 -18.73
CA LYS A 214 -4.88 -17.12 -20.03
C LYS A 214 -5.36 -15.69 -19.84
N LEU A 215 -4.44 -14.74 -19.87
CA LEU A 215 -4.78 -13.32 -19.84
C LEU A 215 -5.28 -12.88 -21.20
N ALA A 216 -6.35 -12.09 -21.24
CA ALA A 216 -6.88 -11.56 -22.48
C ALA A 216 -5.89 -10.58 -23.12
N LYS A 217 -5.75 -10.56 -24.46
CA LYS A 217 -4.77 -9.72 -25.15
C LYS A 217 -5.05 -8.26 -24.84
N ASN A 218 -6.05 -7.64 -25.01
CA ASN A 218 -6.32 -6.21 -24.77
C ASN A 218 -6.65 -5.94 -23.29
N SER A 219 -5.78 -6.39 -22.40
CA SER A 219 -5.92 -6.18 -20.95
C SER A 219 -4.90 -5.19 -20.43
N LEU A 220 -5.25 -4.54 -19.32
CA LEU A 220 -4.33 -3.79 -18.47
C LEU A 220 -4.16 -4.53 -17.15
N ALA A 221 -2.92 -4.76 -16.75
CA ALA A 221 -2.59 -5.23 -15.41
C ALA A 221 -2.14 -4.03 -14.56
N ILE A 222 -2.92 -3.69 -13.54
CA ILE A 222 -2.61 -2.65 -12.57
C ILE A 222 -1.97 -3.32 -11.36
N ILE A 223 -0.71 -2.97 -11.09
CA ILE A 223 0.05 -3.48 -9.96
C ILE A 223 0.14 -2.39 -8.91
N ILE A 224 -0.48 -2.60 -7.76
CA ILE A 224 -0.50 -1.60 -6.69
C ILE A 224 0.48 -2.01 -5.59
N SER A 225 1.41 -1.12 -5.24
CA SER A 225 2.35 -1.33 -4.14
C SER A 225 2.87 0.00 -3.62
N GLN A 226 2.79 0.22 -2.30
CA GLN A 226 3.32 1.45 -1.70
C GLN A 226 4.84 1.57 -1.92
N SER A 227 5.59 0.54 -1.59
CA SER A 227 7.06 0.51 -1.72
C SER A 227 7.54 0.29 -3.15
N GLY A 228 6.71 -0.34 -4.00
CA GLY A 228 7.12 -0.83 -5.31
C GLY A 228 8.19 -1.93 -5.28
N GLU A 229 8.40 -2.55 -4.11
CA GLU A 229 9.41 -3.61 -3.87
C GLU A 229 8.78 -4.91 -3.36
N THR A 230 7.45 -5.02 -3.29
CA THR A 230 6.76 -6.23 -2.84
C THR A 230 7.06 -7.39 -3.77
N ALA A 231 7.68 -8.45 -3.26
CA ALA A 231 8.19 -9.56 -4.06
C ALA A 231 7.12 -10.21 -4.95
N ASP A 232 5.97 -10.55 -4.38
CA ASP A 232 4.87 -11.17 -5.12
C ASP A 232 4.29 -10.24 -6.19
N SER A 233 4.13 -8.94 -5.88
CA SER A 233 3.62 -7.94 -6.83
C SER A 233 4.59 -7.75 -8.00
N LEU A 234 5.89 -7.74 -7.74
CA LEU A 234 6.93 -7.65 -8.77
C LEU A 234 6.95 -8.91 -9.66
N ALA A 235 6.80 -10.08 -9.07
CA ALA A 235 6.71 -11.32 -9.83
C ALA A 235 5.43 -11.38 -10.71
N ALA A 236 4.30 -10.88 -10.18
CA ALA A 236 3.06 -10.77 -10.94
C ALA A 236 3.20 -9.78 -12.13
N LEU A 237 3.87 -8.65 -11.91
CA LEU A 237 4.22 -7.71 -12.97
C LEU A 237 4.99 -8.39 -14.12
N ARG A 238 6.07 -9.08 -13.76
CA ARG A 238 6.92 -9.78 -14.73
C ARG A 238 6.14 -10.85 -15.50
N LEU A 239 5.28 -11.62 -14.81
CA LEU A 239 4.39 -12.60 -15.44
C LEU A 239 3.44 -11.94 -16.46
N CYS A 240 2.85 -10.78 -16.14
CA CYS A 240 1.99 -10.05 -17.05
C CYS A 240 2.77 -9.61 -18.30
N LYS A 241 3.97 -9.08 -18.13
CA LYS A 241 4.84 -8.65 -19.24
C LYS A 241 5.26 -9.83 -20.12
N GLU A 242 5.64 -10.95 -19.53
CA GLU A 242 5.96 -12.20 -20.27
C GLU A 242 4.78 -12.66 -21.14
N LYS A 243 3.55 -12.48 -20.65
CA LYS A 243 2.32 -12.80 -21.39
C LYS A 243 1.88 -11.71 -22.38
N GLY A 244 2.63 -10.62 -22.52
CA GLY A 244 2.33 -9.50 -23.42
C GLY A 244 1.13 -8.65 -23.00
N VAL A 245 0.82 -8.61 -21.69
CA VAL A 245 -0.20 -7.74 -21.12
C VAL A 245 0.43 -6.42 -20.69
N LYS A 246 -0.16 -5.29 -21.12
CA LYS A 246 0.26 -3.95 -20.74
C LYS A 246 0.15 -3.74 -19.23
N THR A 247 1.14 -3.11 -18.62
CA THR A 247 1.22 -2.97 -17.17
C THR A 247 1.23 -1.50 -16.73
N LEU A 248 0.52 -1.21 -15.62
CA LEU A 248 0.53 0.06 -14.91
C LEU A 248 0.91 -0.19 -13.45
N GLY A 249 2.03 0.37 -13.01
CA GLY A 249 2.39 0.41 -11.61
C GLY A 249 1.77 1.63 -10.90
N ILE A 250 1.02 1.42 -9.82
CA ILE A 250 0.61 2.49 -8.90
C ILE A 250 1.50 2.36 -7.67
N VAL A 251 2.47 3.26 -7.54
CA VAL A 251 3.54 3.17 -6.53
C VAL A 251 3.81 4.53 -5.88
N ASN A 252 4.37 4.51 -4.68
CA ASN A 252 4.76 5.75 -4.00
C ASN A 252 6.27 6.04 -4.13
N VAL A 253 7.11 5.00 -4.17
CA VAL A 253 8.57 5.17 -4.17
C VAL A 253 9.09 5.31 -5.59
N VAL A 254 9.62 6.50 -5.90
CA VAL A 254 10.23 6.81 -7.19
C VAL A 254 11.46 5.91 -7.41
N GLY A 255 11.54 5.31 -8.60
CA GLY A 255 12.66 4.44 -8.96
C GLY A 255 12.64 3.05 -8.30
N SER A 256 11.55 2.66 -7.65
CA SER A 256 11.36 1.28 -7.16
C SER A 256 11.35 0.25 -8.28
N SER A 257 11.49 -1.03 -7.94
CA SER A 257 11.57 -2.11 -8.92
C SER A 257 10.32 -2.17 -9.81
N ILE A 258 9.12 -2.06 -9.23
CA ILE A 258 7.87 -2.00 -10.01
C ILE A 258 7.87 -0.77 -10.92
N ALA A 259 8.30 0.40 -10.42
CA ALA A 259 8.35 1.63 -11.24
C ALA A 259 9.32 1.53 -12.42
N ARG A 260 10.41 0.79 -12.27
CA ARG A 260 11.39 0.61 -13.37
C ARG A 260 10.97 -0.44 -14.39
N GLU A 261 10.17 -1.42 -13.96
CA GLU A 261 9.82 -2.56 -14.81
C GLU A 261 8.43 -2.45 -15.44
N ALA A 262 7.51 -1.66 -14.89
CA ALA A 262 6.18 -1.44 -15.47
C ALA A 262 6.26 -0.63 -16.78
N ASP A 263 5.31 -0.86 -17.69
CA ASP A 263 5.24 -0.09 -18.95
C ASP A 263 4.78 1.34 -18.70
N ASN A 264 3.93 1.55 -17.70
CA ASN A 264 3.40 2.83 -17.28
C ASN A 264 3.47 2.94 -15.74
N VAL A 265 3.65 4.15 -15.21
CA VAL A 265 3.77 4.35 -13.75
C VAL A 265 2.98 5.56 -13.30
N PHE A 266 2.11 5.35 -12.30
CA PHE A 266 1.46 6.42 -11.56
C PHE A 266 2.06 6.53 -10.16
N TYR A 267 2.73 7.64 -9.88
CA TYR A 267 3.27 7.95 -8.55
C TYR A 267 2.22 8.62 -7.69
N THR A 268 1.97 8.08 -6.50
CA THR A 268 0.92 8.57 -5.59
C THR A 268 1.32 9.81 -4.78
N LEU A 269 2.59 10.21 -4.81
CA LEU A 269 3.12 11.41 -4.14
C LEU A 269 2.81 11.49 -2.63
N ALA A 270 2.61 10.35 -1.96
CA ALA A 270 2.32 10.32 -0.52
C ALA A 270 3.52 10.72 0.36
N GLY A 271 4.69 10.95 -0.24
CA GLY A 271 5.93 11.20 0.50
C GLY A 271 6.41 9.98 1.30
N PRO A 272 7.38 10.14 2.21
CA PRO A 272 7.87 9.05 3.02
C PRO A 272 6.80 8.58 4.01
N GLU A 273 6.54 7.27 4.05
CA GLU A 273 5.66 6.62 5.01
C GLU A 273 6.49 5.64 5.84
N ILE A 274 6.68 5.96 7.12
CA ILE A 274 7.63 5.32 8.03
C ILE A 274 6.98 4.22 8.86
N SER A 275 5.75 4.46 9.35
CA SER A 275 4.99 3.46 10.10
C SER A 275 4.83 2.19 9.26
N VAL A 276 5.01 1.02 9.88
CA VAL A 276 4.89 -0.26 9.17
C VAL A 276 3.48 -0.45 8.63
N ALA A 277 2.47 -0.18 9.44
CA ALA A 277 1.07 -0.20 9.00
C ALA A 277 0.79 1.01 8.09
N THR A 278 0.47 0.77 6.83
CA THR A 278 0.19 1.84 5.86
C THR A 278 -1.12 2.57 6.16
N THR A 279 -1.13 3.88 5.97
CA THR A 279 -2.31 4.74 6.15
C THR A 279 -2.46 5.74 5.01
N LYS A 280 -1.61 6.74 4.91
CA LYS A 280 -1.71 7.79 3.88
C LYS A 280 -1.47 7.25 2.47
N ALA A 281 -0.57 6.29 2.30
CA ALA A 281 -0.32 5.70 1.00
C ALA A 281 -1.55 4.91 0.49
N TYR A 282 -2.27 4.20 1.38
CA TYR A 282 -3.54 3.57 1.04
C TYR A 282 -4.57 4.58 0.51
N SER A 283 -4.72 5.71 1.20
CA SER A 283 -5.66 6.77 0.78
C SER A 283 -5.27 7.43 -0.55
N CYS A 284 -3.97 7.63 -0.79
CA CYS A 284 -3.49 8.10 -2.09
C CYS A 284 -3.73 7.07 -3.21
N GLN A 285 -3.56 5.78 -2.93
CA GLN A 285 -3.86 4.71 -3.89
C GLN A 285 -5.35 4.65 -4.24
N LEU A 286 -6.26 4.85 -3.26
CA LEU A 286 -7.70 4.98 -3.54
C LEU A 286 -7.97 6.11 -4.52
N VAL A 287 -7.42 7.29 -4.25
CA VAL A 287 -7.60 8.48 -5.11
C VAL A 287 -7.02 8.25 -6.50
N ALA A 288 -5.84 7.63 -6.62
CA ALA A 288 -5.25 7.24 -7.90
C ALA A 288 -6.21 6.31 -8.70
N ALA A 289 -6.84 5.35 -8.02
CA ALA A 289 -7.81 4.44 -8.62
C ALA A 289 -9.08 5.19 -9.09
N TYR A 290 -9.57 6.16 -8.32
CA TYR A 290 -10.73 6.98 -8.72
C TYR A 290 -10.44 7.82 -9.96
N LEU A 291 -9.30 8.51 -9.98
CA LEU A 291 -8.86 9.31 -11.11
C LEU A 291 -8.73 8.48 -12.38
N LEU A 292 -8.16 7.27 -12.24
CA LEU A 292 -8.04 6.32 -13.33
C LEU A 292 -9.42 5.84 -13.84
N ALA A 293 -10.35 5.51 -12.95
CA ALA A 293 -11.70 5.09 -13.30
C ALA A 293 -12.47 6.21 -14.02
N MET A 294 -12.38 7.44 -13.52
CA MET A 294 -13.00 8.62 -14.15
C MET A 294 -12.44 8.86 -15.55
N GLN A 295 -11.13 8.76 -15.73
CA GLN A 295 -10.51 8.95 -17.06
C GLN A 295 -10.86 7.80 -18.02
N PHE A 296 -10.91 6.54 -17.54
CA PHE A 296 -11.42 5.44 -18.34
C PHE A 296 -12.83 5.72 -18.87
N ALA A 297 -13.73 6.12 -17.97
CA ALA A 297 -15.12 6.42 -18.33
C ALA A 297 -15.20 7.56 -19.36
N LYS A 298 -14.42 8.64 -19.18
CA LYS A 298 -14.38 9.78 -20.09
C LYS A 298 -13.80 9.42 -21.45
N ALA A 299 -12.64 8.77 -21.47
CA ALA A 299 -11.98 8.36 -22.71
C ALA A 299 -12.86 7.41 -23.54
N ARG A 300 -13.62 6.54 -22.89
CA ARG A 300 -14.52 5.57 -23.55
C ARG A 300 -15.89 6.17 -23.91
N GLY A 301 -16.18 7.39 -23.47
CA GLY A 301 -17.49 8.04 -23.68
C GLY A 301 -18.64 7.36 -22.92
N GLU A 302 -18.34 6.76 -21.78
CA GLU A 302 -19.30 6.00 -20.94
C GLU A 302 -19.83 6.84 -19.77
N ILE A 303 -19.40 8.09 -19.63
CA ILE A 303 -19.87 9.07 -18.64
C ILE A 303 -20.25 10.38 -19.34
N SER A 304 -21.30 11.05 -18.86
CA SER A 304 -21.64 12.39 -19.36
C SER A 304 -20.68 13.46 -18.82
N ASP A 305 -20.53 14.57 -19.55
CA ASP A 305 -19.69 15.68 -19.13
C ASP A 305 -20.15 16.28 -17.79
N GLU A 306 -21.47 16.34 -17.56
CA GLU A 306 -22.03 16.83 -16.30
C GLU A 306 -21.67 15.92 -15.12
N ARG A 307 -21.81 14.60 -15.30
CA ARG A 307 -21.45 13.63 -14.24
C ARG A 307 -19.96 13.64 -13.98
N PHE A 308 -19.14 13.73 -15.02
CA PHE A 308 -17.70 13.85 -14.89
C PHE A 308 -17.31 15.10 -14.09
N ALA A 309 -17.89 16.27 -14.43
CA ALA A 309 -17.62 17.52 -13.70
C ALA A 309 -18.04 17.42 -12.22
N GLN A 310 -19.21 16.82 -11.92
CA GLN A 310 -19.64 16.56 -10.54
C GLN A 310 -18.62 15.71 -9.78
N LEU A 311 -18.10 14.63 -10.39
CA LEU A 311 -17.09 13.78 -9.74
C LEU A 311 -15.77 14.53 -9.54
N VAL A 312 -15.39 15.42 -10.47
CA VAL A 312 -14.21 16.29 -10.32
C VAL A 312 -14.39 17.26 -9.15
N GLU A 313 -15.56 17.85 -8.98
CA GLU A 313 -15.86 18.68 -7.81
C GLU A 313 -15.79 17.87 -6.51
N GLU A 314 -16.44 16.71 -6.47
CA GLU A 314 -16.51 15.85 -5.29
C GLU A 314 -15.13 15.33 -4.85
N ILE A 315 -14.28 14.86 -5.77
CA ILE A 315 -12.96 14.33 -5.42
C ILE A 315 -12.08 15.40 -4.78
N ASN A 316 -12.20 16.66 -5.22
CA ASN A 316 -11.48 17.79 -4.65
C ASN A 316 -11.94 18.16 -3.23
N THR A 317 -13.10 17.69 -2.77
CA THR A 317 -13.59 17.90 -1.40
C THR A 317 -13.08 16.88 -0.40
N ILE A 318 -12.46 15.77 -0.86
CA ILE A 318 -11.97 14.70 0.01
C ILE A 318 -11.00 15.25 1.09
N PRO A 319 -9.99 16.06 0.76
CA PRO A 319 -9.05 16.58 1.77
C PRO A 319 -9.76 17.33 2.91
N GLU A 320 -10.61 18.29 2.60
CA GLU A 320 -11.35 19.08 3.60
C GLU A 320 -12.29 18.21 4.46
N LYS A 321 -12.94 17.22 3.85
CA LYS A 321 -13.82 16.30 4.56
C LYS A 321 -13.03 15.39 5.51
N ILE A 322 -11.80 14.98 5.16
CA ILE A 322 -10.92 14.23 6.06
C ILE A 322 -10.46 15.12 7.23
N GLU A 323 -10.11 16.39 6.99
CA GLU A 323 -9.78 17.34 8.07
C GLU A 323 -10.89 17.39 9.14
N LYS A 324 -12.16 17.49 8.70
CA LYS A 324 -13.32 17.46 9.61
C LYS A 324 -13.43 16.16 10.42
N ILE A 325 -13.08 15.01 9.82
CA ILE A 325 -13.06 13.73 10.55
C ILE A 325 -11.95 13.73 11.60
N LEU A 326 -10.79 14.29 11.28
CA LEU A 326 -9.62 14.33 12.18
C LEU A 326 -9.83 15.27 13.38
N GLU A 327 -10.76 16.23 13.29
CA GLU A 327 -11.14 17.12 14.39
C GLU A 327 -11.96 16.41 15.48
N ASP A 328 -12.77 15.40 15.14
CA ASP A 328 -13.67 14.66 16.08
C ASP A 328 -13.03 13.35 16.62
N LYS A 329 -11.77 13.45 17.07
CA LYS A 329 -11.01 12.28 17.54
C LYS A 329 -11.39 11.80 18.93
N GLU A 330 -11.93 12.67 19.80
CA GLU A 330 -12.21 12.35 21.20
C GLU A 330 -13.25 11.23 21.34
N ARG A 331 -14.26 11.21 20.48
CA ARG A 331 -15.26 10.12 20.45
C ARG A 331 -14.61 8.78 20.12
N LEU A 332 -13.70 8.76 19.14
CA LEU A 332 -12.97 7.55 18.77
C LEU A 332 -12.02 7.08 19.87
N GLN A 333 -11.33 8.00 20.56
CA GLN A 333 -10.49 7.70 21.70
C GLN A 333 -11.30 7.07 22.84
N TRP A 334 -12.47 7.68 23.14
CA TRP A 334 -13.36 7.13 24.17
C TRP A 334 -13.81 5.70 23.81
N PHE A 335 -14.26 5.48 22.57
CA PHE A 335 -14.68 4.15 22.14
C PHE A 335 -13.52 3.13 22.15
N ALA A 336 -12.35 3.53 21.66
CA ALA A 336 -11.15 2.69 21.70
C ALA A 336 -10.86 2.20 23.12
N SER A 337 -11.02 3.06 24.15
CA SER A 337 -10.83 2.68 25.54
C SER A 337 -11.78 1.58 26.02
N LYS A 338 -12.97 1.44 25.38
CA LYS A 338 -13.96 0.40 25.72
C LYS A 338 -13.65 -0.94 25.08
N VAL A 339 -12.94 -0.93 23.96
CA VAL A 339 -12.64 -2.15 23.17
C VAL A 339 -11.17 -2.57 23.27
N VAL A 340 -10.34 -1.88 24.03
CA VAL A 340 -8.91 -2.18 24.19
C VAL A 340 -8.62 -3.62 24.66
N ASN A 341 -9.49 -4.23 25.44
CA ASN A 341 -9.31 -5.55 26.03
C ASN A 341 -10.04 -6.69 25.29
N ILE A 342 -10.71 -6.42 24.18
CA ILE A 342 -11.34 -7.48 23.39
C ILE A 342 -10.29 -8.41 22.79
N LYS A 343 -10.65 -9.66 22.56
CA LYS A 343 -9.77 -10.67 21.96
C LYS A 343 -9.98 -10.79 20.46
N ASP A 344 -11.23 -10.63 20.05
CA ASP A 344 -11.66 -10.77 18.67
C ASP A 344 -12.71 -9.70 18.32
N ALA A 345 -12.85 -9.45 17.02
CA ALA A 345 -13.80 -8.49 16.47
C ALA A 345 -14.21 -8.89 15.06
N PHE A 346 -15.42 -8.50 14.65
CA PHE A 346 -15.90 -8.66 13.29
C PHE A 346 -16.04 -7.29 12.63
N PHE A 347 -15.74 -7.26 11.33
CA PHE A 347 -16.03 -6.12 10.48
C PHE A 347 -17.05 -6.54 9.44
N ILE A 348 -18.11 -5.77 9.25
CA ILE A 348 -19.15 -6.08 8.27
C ILE A 348 -19.47 -4.87 7.40
N GLY A 349 -19.77 -5.13 6.16
CA GLY A 349 -20.16 -4.13 5.16
C GLY A 349 -20.68 -4.79 3.90
N ARG A 350 -21.15 -4.02 2.94
CA ARG A 350 -21.57 -4.49 1.62
C ARG A 350 -20.94 -3.65 0.52
N GLY A 351 -20.58 -4.27 -0.60
CA GLY A 351 -19.94 -3.57 -1.70
C GLY A 351 -18.63 -2.92 -1.26
N ILE A 352 -18.46 -1.64 -1.55
CA ILE A 352 -17.27 -0.84 -1.17
C ILE A 352 -17.04 -0.88 0.35
N ASP A 353 -18.11 -0.84 1.16
CA ASP A 353 -18.02 -0.88 2.62
C ASP A 353 -17.40 -2.17 3.15
N TYR A 354 -17.59 -3.29 2.45
CA TYR A 354 -16.91 -4.54 2.80
C TYR A 354 -15.39 -4.43 2.58
N ALA A 355 -14.96 -3.85 1.47
CA ALA A 355 -13.54 -3.64 1.19
C ALA A 355 -12.88 -2.70 2.23
N VAL A 356 -13.59 -1.66 2.66
CA VAL A 356 -13.17 -0.78 3.78
C VAL A 356 -13.10 -1.53 5.10
N GLY A 357 -14.08 -2.39 5.36
CA GLY A 357 -14.10 -3.28 6.54
C GLY A 357 -12.89 -4.22 6.57
N MET A 358 -12.48 -4.77 5.43
CA MET A 358 -11.26 -5.58 5.31
C MET A 358 -10.01 -4.77 5.69
N GLU A 359 -9.91 -3.51 5.24
CA GLU A 359 -8.78 -2.65 5.60
C GLU A 359 -8.80 -2.29 7.10
N GLY A 360 -9.96 -1.94 7.66
CA GLY A 360 -10.11 -1.68 9.10
C GLY A 360 -9.71 -2.89 9.95
N SER A 361 -10.16 -4.09 9.57
CA SER A 361 -9.77 -5.35 10.20
C SER A 361 -8.26 -5.59 10.11
N LEU A 362 -7.65 -5.32 8.95
CA LEU A 362 -6.20 -5.48 8.77
C LEU A 362 -5.44 -4.52 9.70
N LYS A 363 -5.81 -3.23 9.74
CA LYS A 363 -5.15 -2.25 10.63
C LYS A 363 -5.26 -2.65 12.10
N LEU A 364 -6.44 -3.10 12.53
CA LEU A 364 -6.63 -3.55 13.91
C LEU A 364 -5.73 -4.74 14.25
N LYS A 365 -5.65 -5.75 13.38
CA LYS A 365 -4.77 -6.92 13.54
C LYS A 365 -3.30 -6.55 13.63
N GLU A 366 -2.82 -5.73 12.70
CA GLU A 366 -1.40 -5.42 12.53
C GLU A 366 -0.80 -4.78 13.76
N ILE A 367 -1.51 -3.81 14.37
CA ILE A 367 -0.92 -2.98 15.41
C ILE A 367 -1.42 -3.28 16.81
N SER A 368 -2.64 -3.84 16.97
CA SER A 368 -3.21 -4.16 18.29
C SER A 368 -3.17 -5.64 18.65
N TYR A 369 -2.89 -6.49 17.67
CA TYR A 369 -2.88 -7.96 17.77
C TYR A 369 -4.23 -8.57 18.19
N ILE A 370 -5.31 -7.82 18.06
CA ILE A 370 -6.67 -8.32 18.22
C ILE A 370 -7.00 -9.13 16.98
N HIS A 371 -7.43 -10.38 17.15
CA HIS A 371 -7.94 -11.16 16.04
C HIS A 371 -9.19 -10.51 15.48
N SER A 372 -9.23 -10.25 14.19
CA SER A 372 -10.40 -9.65 13.55
C SER A 372 -10.60 -10.19 12.14
N GLU A 373 -11.84 -10.33 11.73
CA GLU A 373 -12.22 -10.80 10.41
C GLU A 373 -13.24 -9.85 9.79
N ALA A 374 -13.16 -9.68 8.49
CA ALA A 374 -14.14 -8.91 7.74
C ALA A 374 -15.00 -9.83 6.87
N TYR A 375 -16.31 -9.60 6.89
CA TYR A 375 -17.26 -10.35 6.09
C TYR A 375 -18.16 -9.42 5.28
N ALA A 376 -18.48 -9.82 4.07
CA ALA A 376 -19.64 -9.27 3.39
C ALA A 376 -20.87 -9.54 4.28
N ALA A 377 -21.59 -8.50 4.68
CA ALA A 377 -22.60 -8.61 5.75
C ALA A 377 -23.67 -9.68 5.50
N GLY A 378 -24.00 -9.93 4.20
CA GLY A 378 -24.93 -11.00 3.83
C GLY A 378 -24.40 -12.41 4.04
N GLU A 379 -23.06 -12.60 4.03
CA GLU A 379 -22.41 -13.90 4.20
C GLU A 379 -22.36 -14.37 5.65
N LEU A 380 -22.61 -13.49 6.63
CA LEU A 380 -22.68 -13.91 8.04
C LEU A 380 -23.61 -15.10 8.29
N LYS A 381 -24.76 -15.14 7.58
CA LYS A 381 -25.77 -16.19 7.70
C LYS A 381 -25.28 -17.58 7.25
N HIS A 382 -24.21 -17.62 6.45
CA HIS A 382 -23.69 -18.85 5.86
C HIS A 382 -22.58 -19.50 6.69
N GLY A 383 -22.54 -19.19 8.00
CA GLY A 383 -21.64 -19.81 8.97
C GLY A 383 -21.09 -18.86 10.03
N PRO A 384 -20.46 -17.74 9.68
CA PRO A 384 -19.75 -16.89 10.64
C PRO A 384 -20.61 -16.33 11.79
N ILE A 385 -21.91 -16.16 11.58
CA ILE A 385 -22.87 -15.71 12.60
C ILE A 385 -22.91 -16.63 13.82
N SER A 386 -22.49 -17.88 13.69
CA SER A 386 -22.39 -18.84 14.81
C SER A 386 -21.33 -18.44 15.86
N LEU A 387 -20.41 -17.56 15.49
CA LEU A 387 -19.36 -17.03 16.37
C LEU A 387 -19.81 -15.79 17.15
N ILE A 388 -21.00 -15.26 16.85
CA ILE A 388 -21.53 -14.08 17.55
C ILE A 388 -22.18 -14.53 18.86
N GLU A 389 -21.62 -14.04 19.95
CA GLU A 389 -22.13 -14.28 21.33
C GLU A 389 -22.25 -12.94 22.07
N ASP A 390 -22.76 -12.97 23.27
CA ASP A 390 -22.94 -11.77 24.09
C ASP A 390 -21.62 -11.03 24.32
N GLY A 391 -21.61 -9.75 23.94
CA GLY A 391 -20.45 -8.87 24.05
C GLY A 391 -19.48 -8.92 22.87
N THR A 392 -19.68 -9.78 21.85
CA THR A 392 -18.89 -9.78 20.62
C THR A 392 -18.94 -8.41 19.96
N VAL A 393 -17.78 -7.82 19.64
CA VAL A 393 -17.71 -6.50 19.01
C VAL A 393 -17.79 -6.62 17.48
N VAL A 394 -18.73 -5.91 16.90
CA VAL A 394 -18.94 -5.86 15.44
C VAL A 394 -18.86 -4.43 14.93
N PHE A 395 -17.88 -4.16 14.07
CA PHE A 395 -17.71 -2.91 13.36
C PHE A 395 -18.48 -2.97 12.04
N SER A 396 -19.43 -2.06 11.86
CA SER A 396 -20.30 -2.03 10.69
C SER A 396 -20.03 -0.77 9.89
N VAL A 397 -19.58 -0.91 8.62
CA VAL A 397 -19.43 0.20 7.69
C VAL A 397 -20.66 0.25 6.80
N VAL A 398 -21.36 1.40 6.80
CA VAL A 398 -22.70 1.54 6.18
C VAL A 398 -22.81 2.90 5.50
N THR A 399 -22.05 3.09 4.42
CA THR A 399 -21.99 4.37 3.69
C THR A 399 -22.71 4.31 2.33
N GLN A 400 -22.90 3.09 1.79
CA GLN A 400 -23.52 2.90 0.49
C GLN A 400 -25.06 3.04 0.59
N SER A 401 -25.60 4.13 0.06
CA SER A 401 -27.02 4.47 0.20
C SER A 401 -27.96 3.38 -0.33
N ALA A 402 -27.66 2.78 -1.45
CA ALA A 402 -28.48 1.69 -2.06
C ALA A 402 -28.48 0.39 -1.23
N LEU A 403 -27.47 0.21 -0.35
CA LEU A 403 -27.29 -1.00 0.45
C LEU A 403 -27.57 -0.76 1.94
N TYR A 404 -27.93 0.46 2.33
CA TYR A 404 -28.12 0.89 3.72
C TYR A 404 -29.07 -0.04 4.48
N GLU A 405 -30.32 -0.16 4.04
CA GLU A 405 -31.34 -1.00 4.68
C GLU A 405 -30.93 -2.49 4.78
N LYS A 406 -30.22 -2.98 3.77
CA LYS A 406 -29.72 -4.35 3.77
C LYS A 406 -28.66 -4.58 4.83
N THR A 407 -27.76 -3.62 5.01
CA THR A 407 -26.70 -3.70 6.01
C THR A 407 -27.26 -3.52 7.42
N ILE A 408 -28.18 -2.57 7.61
CA ILE A 408 -28.93 -2.41 8.89
C ILE A 408 -29.62 -3.71 9.28
N SER A 409 -30.29 -4.39 8.36
CA SER A 409 -30.91 -5.69 8.65
C SER A 409 -29.89 -6.72 9.18
N ASN A 410 -28.69 -6.77 8.59
CA ASN A 410 -27.63 -7.65 9.10
C ASN A 410 -27.09 -7.22 10.48
N MET A 411 -27.03 -5.92 10.76
CA MET A 411 -26.67 -5.41 12.08
C MET A 411 -27.69 -5.84 13.14
N VAL A 412 -28.97 -5.74 12.85
CA VAL A 412 -30.05 -6.21 13.75
C VAL A 412 -29.90 -7.70 14.05
N GLU A 413 -29.54 -8.51 13.05
CA GLU A 413 -29.35 -9.95 13.23
C GLU A 413 -28.22 -10.28 14.21
N VAL A 414 -27.08 -9.60 14.13
CA VAL A 414 -25.97 -9.83 15.05
C VAL A 414 -26.27 -9.22 16.43
N LYS A 415 -26.95 -8.06 16.48
CA LYS A 415 -27.38 -7.43 17.73
C LYS A 415 -28.33 -8.35 18.52
N SER A 416 -29.26 -9.03 17.85
CA SER A 416 -30.19 -9.97 18.49
C SER A 416 -29.49 -11.17 19.13
N ARG A 417 -28.21 -11.38 18.86
CA ARG A 417 -27.35 -12.42 19.45
C ARG A 417 -26.41 -11.88 20.55
N GLY A 418 -26.58 -10.62 20.94
CA GLY A 418 -25.79 -9.99 21.99
C GLY A 418 -24.55 -9.24 21.52
N ALA A 419 -24.34 -9.06 20.18
CA ALA A 419 -23.23 -8.26 19.67
C ALA A 419 -23.31 -6.80 20.13
N LYS A 420 -22.14 -6.21 20.40
CA LYS A 420 -21.95 -4.77 20.59
C LYS A 420 -21.56 -4.14 19.25
N LEU A 421 -22.40 -3.23 18.78
CA LEU A 421 -22.29 -2.67 17.44
C LEU A 421 -21.64 -1.29 17.43
N PHE A 422 -20.56 -1.17 16.67
CA PHE A 422 -20.02 0.10 16.18
C PHE A 422 -20.55 0.34 14.77
N GLY A 423 -21.24 1.44 14.57
CA GLY A 423 -21.75 1.88 13.27
C GLY A 423 -20.94 3.05 12.71
N LEU A 424 -20.43 2.91 11.49
CA LEU A 424 -19.78 3.98 10.72
C LEU A 424 -20.63 4.31 9.50
N THR A 425 -21.11 5.53 9.41
CA THR A 425 -22.04 5.95 8.36
C THR A 425 -21.85 7.42 7.99
N ALA A 426 -22.57 7.90 6.97
CA ALA A 426 -22.55 9.32 6.59
C ALA A 426 -23.57 10.14 7.39
N TYR A 427 -23.27 11.41 7.62
CA TYR A 427 -24.25 12.36 8.20
C TYR A 427 -25.58 12.30 7.47
N GLY A 428 -26.67 12.32 8.27
CA GLY A 428 -28.05 12.20 7.77
C GLY A 428 -28.64 10.79 7.91
N ASN A 429 -27.83 9.77 8.18
CA ASN A 429 -28.28 8.40 8.44
C ASN A 429 -28.48 8.18 9.94
N TYR A 430 -29.25 9.06 10.60
CA TYR A 430 -29.40 9.05 12.07
C TYR A 430 -30.13 7.82 12.61
N ALA A 431 -30.93 7.13 11.79
CA ALA A 431 -31.54 5.86 12.16
C ALA A 431 -30.50 4.76 12.54
N MET A 432 -29.21 4.96 12.23
CA MET A 432 -28.13 4.11 12.72
C MET A 432 -28.09 4.01 14.25
N GLU A 433 -28.41 5.09 14.95
CA GLU A 433 -28.40 5.17 16.42
C GLU A 433 -29.45 4.28 17.09
N ASP A 434 -30.52 3.91 16.37
CA ASP A 434 -31.52 2.96 16.88
C ASP A 434 -30.98 1.52 16.94
N VAL A 435 -29.90 1.24 16.16
CA VAL A 435 -29.35 -0.11 16.03
C VAL A 435 -27.96 -0.21 16.65
N ALA A 436 -27.07 0.73 16.36
CA ALA A 436 -25.69 0.71 16.85
C ALA A 436 -25.60 1.19 18.32
N ASP A 437 -24.69 0.59 19.09
CA ASP A 437 -24.38 1.02 20.46
C ASP A 437 -23.44 2.23 20.48
N PHE A 438 -22.72 2.45 19.37
CA PHE A 438 -21.87 3.60 19.14
C PHE A 438 -21.83 3.92 17.66
N THR A 439 -22.06 5.19 17.31
CA THR A 439 -22.09 5.63 15.90
C THR A 439 -21.05 6.71 15.64
N VAL A 440 -20.34 6.58 14.53
CA VAL A 440 -19.43 7.58 13.98
C VAL A 440 -19.98 8.03 12.63
N TYR A 441 -19.97 9.34 12.42
CA TYR A 441 -20.44 9.94 11.19
C TYR A 441 -19.29 10.51 10.37
N THR A 442 -19.29 10.25 9.08
CA THR A 442 -18.42 10.92 8.11
C THR A 442 -19.21 11.99 7.33
N PRO A 443 -18.55 13.03 6.81
CA PRO A 443 -19.19 13.94 5.88
C PRO A 443 -19.79 13.19 4.67
N ARG A 444 -20.88 13.72 4.12
CA ARG A 444 -21.46 13.17 2.88
C ARG A 444 -20.51 13.39 1.71
N ILE A 445 -20.41 12.39 0.86
CA ILE A 445 -19.66 12.41 -0.39
C ILE A 445 -20.36 11.47 -1.38
N ASP A 446 -20.01 11.57 -2.66
CA ASP A 446 -20.45 10.57 -3.63
C ASP A 446 -20.08 9.14 -3.16
N ASN A 447 -20.99 8.19 -3.34
CA ASN A 447 -20.82 6.80 -2.87
C ASN A 447 -19.53 6.17 -3.40
N LEU A 448 -19.08 6.54 -4.60
CA LEU A 448 -17.83 6.05 -5.21
C LEU A 448 -16.60 6.41 -4.38
N PHE A 449 -16.63 7.53 -3.67
CA PHE A 449 -15.49 8.06 -2.91
C PHE A 449 -15.62 7.83 -1.39
N ALA A 450 -16.70 7.22 -0.94
CA ALA A 450 -17.00 7.01 0.48
C ALA A 450 -15.88 6.25 1.23
N ALA A 451 -15.15 5.35 0.54
CA ALA A 451 -14.04 4.61 1.13
C ALA A 451 -12.92 5.53 1.66
N SER A 452 -12.63 6.65 0.98
CA SER A 452 -11.60 7.60 1.41
C SER A 452 -11.94 8.28 2.74
N LEU A 453 -13.21 8.44 3.06
CA LEU A 453 -13.65 9.02 4.33
C LEU A 453 -13.81 7.96 5.41
N SER A 454 -14.39 6.82 5.09
CA SER A 454 -14.72 5.78 6.07
C SER A 454 -13.50 5.03 6.59
N VAL A 455 -12.40 4.98 5.86
CA VAL A 455 -11.18 4.33 6.35
C VAL A 455 -10.50 5.12 7.48
N VAL A 456 -10.61 6.45 7.48
CA VAL A 456 -9.90 7.32 8.44
C VAL A 456 -10.32 7.06 9.90
N PRO A 457 -11.64 6.99 10.25
CA PRO A 457 -12.05 6.61 11.60
C PRO A 457 -11.56 5.22 12.01
N LEU A 458 -11.46 4.26 11.07
CA LEU A 458 -10.97 2.90 11.37
C LEU A 458 -9.45 2.88 11.62
N GLN A 459 -8.69 3.71 10.90
CA GLN A 459 -7.25 3.92 11.15
C GLN A 459 -7.02 4.52 12.54
N LEU A 460 -7.75 5.59 12.89
CA LEU A 460 -7.68 6.24 14.21
C LEU A 460 -8.08 5.29 15.33
N LEU A 461 -9.16 4.53 15.14
CA LEU A 461 -9.62 3.53 16.11
C LEU A 461 -8.53 2.50 16.38
N SER A 462 -7.96 1.92 15.33
CA SER A 462 -6.90 0.91 15.46
C SER A 462 -5.67 1.49 16.16
N TYR A 463 -5.29 2.73 15.82
CA TYR A 463 -4.23 3.48 16.48
C TYR A 463 -4.48 3.63 17.99
N TYR A 464 -5.65 4.17 18.40
CA TYR A 464 -5.94 4.41 19.80
C TYR A 464 -6.09 3.12 20.61
N VAL A 465 -6.63 2.05 20.02
CA VAL A 465 -6.68 0.73 20.67
C VAL A 465 -5.26 0.23 20.93
N SER A 466 -4.35 0.36 19.97
CA SER A 466 -2.98 -0.10 20.10
C SER A 466 -2.19 0.71 21.14
N VAL A 467 -2.31 2.03 21.12
CA VAL A 467 -1.73 2.92 22.14
C VAL A 467 -2.29 2.61 23.53
N GLY A 468 -3.61 2.38 23.65
CA GLY A 468 -4.25 1.98 24.89
C GLY A 468 -3.75 0.64 25.45
N LYS A 469 -3.21 -0.23 24.61
CA LYS A 469 -2.52 -1.47 25.02
C LYS A 469 -1.05 -1.27 25.36
N GLY A 470 -0.49 -0.08 25.12
CA GLY A 470 0.93 0.22 25.32
C GLY A 470 1.87 -0.38 24.26
N TYR A 471 1.36 -0.62 23.04
CA TYR A 471 2.16 -1.18 21.94
C TYR A 471 2.79 -0.09 21.07
N ASP A 472 3.94 -0.40 20.48
CA ASP A 472 4.58 0.43 19.46
C ASP A 472 3.81 0.29 18.13
N VAL A 473 3.05 1.32 17.79
CA VAL A 473 2.22 1.34 16.57
C VAL A 473 3.04 1.53 15.29
N ASP A 474 4.25 2.12 15.40
CA ASP A 474 5.11 2.36 14.27
C ASP A 474 5.88 1.11 13.84
N LYS A 475 6.21 0.25 14.83
CA LYS A 475 6.98 -0.98 14.63
C LYS A 475 6.31 -2.19 15.27
N PRO A 476 5.17 -2.63 14.76
CA PRO A 476 4.50 -3.81 15.28
C PRO A 476 5.38 -5.06 15.12
N ARG A 477 5.25 -5.98 16.08
CA ARG A 477 6.02 -7.22 16.08
C ARG A 477 5.74 -8.06 14.83
N ASN A 478 6.75 -8.79 14.36
CA ASN A 478 6.66 -9.77 13.28
C ASN A 478 6.29 -9.18 11.91
N LEU A 479 6.26 -7.88 11.74
CA LEU A 479 5.98 -7.21 10.48
C LEU A 479 7.19 -6.40 10.01
N ALA A 480 7.29 -6.25 8.70
CA ALA A 480 8.23 -5.37 8.03
C ALA A 480 7.45 -4.38 7.14
N LYS A 481 7.98 -3.15 6.96
CA LYS A 481 7.34 -2.14 6.11
C LYS A 481 7.14 -2.62 4.68
N SER A 482 8.06 -3.43 4.17
CA SER A 482 8.01 -3.99 2.82
C SER A 482 8.35 -5.48 2.86
N VAL A 483 7.49 -6.31 2.25
CA VAL A 483 7.70 -7.76 2.12
C VAL A 483 8.47 -8.01 0.83
N THR A 484 9.77 -8.17 0.94
CA THR A 484 10.72 -8.24 -0.18
C THR A 484 11.28 -9.64 -0.40
N VAL A 485 10.82 -10.60 0.38
CA VAL A 485 11.19 -12.02 0.32
C VAL A 485 9.95 -12.88 0.30
N GLU A 486 10.09 -14.07 -0.29
CA GLU A 486 9.07 -15.11 -0.30
C GLU A 486 9.09 -15.94 0.99
#